data_0e9a3931cfabd66979f7cca6062d6569
#
_entry.id   0e9a3931cfabd66979f7cca6062d6569
#
_cell.length_a   1.000
_cell.length_b   1.000
_cell.length_c   1.000
_cell.angle_alpha   90.00
_cell.angle_beta   90.00
_cell.angle_gamma   90.00
#
_symmetry.space_group_name_H-M   'P 1'
#
loop_
_entity.id
_entity.type
_entity.pdbx_description
1 polymer ?
#
loop_
_entity_poly.entity_id
_entity_poly.type
_entity_poly.pdbx_seq_one_letter_code
_entity_poly.pdbx_strand_id
1 'polypeptide(L)'
;MMQALFPEMLYLANKENLGFPKGNNIGVKHAKGKYICILNPDTVVAEDTFHQLIALFERKEKLGIVGCRLIDGRGKFLPESKRGIPTYWRSLMKVTGFYKLFPSRSFTNGYYASHLPQHQNGTVEILVGAFMFMTRALYEELGGFDERFFMYVEDTDLSYSSLKLGYENYYLADTAVIHYKGESTNKDIEYVKRFHHGTQIFYEKHFRKSYVFEVMMRMVTLTFLFAKQKKKSPVLDVVAATWVISQSKTLKQQIETALQKTIYQFDNLDQLQEKVDQIGERNGDLIEIIFDGDYLTNKEIITFMRENYRSEIIYKIKPVNSLFLIGSNDSNSKGSVIILEE
;
A
#
# COMPACT_ATOMS: atom_id res chain seq x y z
N MET A 1 -23.59 8.34 3.84
CA MET A 1 -22.66 7.78 4.85
C MET A 1 -21.47 8.72 5.08
N MET A 2 -20.51 8.90 4.14
CA MET A 2 -19.32 9.76 4.37
C MET A 2 -19.65 11.19 4.81
N GLN A 3 -20.58 11.87 4.15
CA GLN A 3 -21.01 13.23 4.55
C GLN A 3 -21.63 13.31 5.94
N ALA A 4 -22.27 12.23 6.40
CA ALA A 4 -22.87 12.18 7.74
C ALA A 4 -21.82 11.91 8.83
N LEU A 5 -20.77 11.13 8.51
CA LEU A 5 -19.71 10.79 9.46
C LEU A 5 -18.63 11.88 9.55
N PHE A 6 -18.38 12.60 8.44
CA PHE A 6 -17.32 13.61 8.33
C PHE A 6 -17.85 14.87 7.63
N PRO A 7 -18.76 15.62 8.29
CA PRO A 7 -19.43 16.76 7.68
C PRO A 7 -18.49 17.94 7.31
N GLU A 8 -17.34 18.02 7.97
CA GLU A 8 -16.32 19.03 7.71
C GLU A 8 -15.46 18.74 6.48
N MET A 9 -15.52 17.53 5.94
CA MET A 9 -14.72 17.13 4.78
C MET A 9 -15.43 17.45 3.47
N LEU A 10 -14.66 17.97 2.50
CA LEU A 10 -15.16 18.17 1.15
C LEU A 10 -15.30 16.81 0.44
N TYR A 11 -16.53 16.43 0.15
CA TYR A 11 -16.87 15.23 -0.57
C TYR A 11 -17.25 15.54 -2.03
N LEU A 12 -16.48 15.02 -2.98
CA LEU A 12 -16.72 15.19 -4.41
C LEU A 12 -17.22 13.87 -5.02
N ALA A 13 -18.52 13.77 -5.23
CA ALA A 13 -19.14 12.58 -5.83
C ALA A 13 -19.13 12.66 -7.35
N ASN A 14 -18.30 11.89 -8.01
CA ASN A 14 -18.35 11.72 -9.45
C ASN A 14 -19.50 10.79 -9.85
N LYS A 15 -20.25 11.17 -10.91
CA LYS A 15 -21.35 10.34 -11.42
C LYS A 15 -20.88 9.07 -12.12
N GLU A 16 -19.66 9.07 -12.63
CA GLU A 16 -19.04 7.99 -13.37
C GLU A 16 -17.66 7.66 -12.80
N ASN A 17 -17.16 6.46 -13.09
CA ASN A 17 -15.79 6.10 -12.77
C ASN A 17 -14.83 6.74 -13.78
N LEU A 18 -14.20 7.83 -13.36
CA LEU A 18 -13.29 8.63 -14.18
C LEU A 18 -11.86 8.08 -14.23
N GLY A 19 -11.57 7.00 -13.48
CA GLY A 19 -10.21 6.50 -13.25
C GLY A 19 -9.44 7.28 -12.19
N PHE A 20 -8.30 6.74 -11.80
CA PHE A 20 -7.48 7.27 -10.70
C PHE A 20 -6.89 8.66 -11.02
N PRO A 21 -6.26 8.92 -12.18
CA PRO A 21 -5.69 10.21 -12.52
C PRO A 21 -6.69 11.35 -12.50
N LYS A 22 -7.78 11.19 -13.22
CA LYS A 22 -8.79 12.25 -13.36
C LYS A 22 -9.52 12.53 -12.05
N GLY A 23 -9.81 11.48 -11.26
CA GLY A 23 -10.39 11.64 -9.93
C GLY A 23 -9.49 12.46 -9.00
N ASN A 24 -8.18 12.16 -8.97
CA ASN A 24 -7.21 12.91 -8.17
C ASN A 24 -7.01 14.35 -8.69
N ASN A 25 -6.92 14.56 -10.00
CA ASN A 25 -6.81 15.90 -10.58
C ASN A 25 -8.00 16.79 -10.18
N ILE A 26 -9.22 16.24 -10.16
CA ILE A 26 -10.42 16.95 -9.70
C ILE A 26 -10.27 17.29 -8.20
N GLY A 27 -9.88 16.34 -7.36
CA GLY A 27 -9.69 16.57 -5.94
C GLY A 27 -8.64 17.64 -5.65
N VAL A 28 -7.50 17.61 -6.33
CA VAL A 28 -6.41 18.58 -6.14
C VAL A 28 -6.83 20.00 -6.52
N LYS A 29 -7.68 20.20 -7.53
CA LYS A 29 -8.21 21.53 -7.89
C LYS A 29 -8.98 22.20 -6.73
N HIS A 30 -9.53 21.41 -5.82
CA HIS A 30 -10.22 21.91 -4.63
C HIS A 30 -9.33 22.00 -3.40
N ALA A 31 -8.15 21.39 -3.43
CA ALA A 31 -7.20 21.42 -2.32
C ALA A 31 -6.58 22.83 -2.17
N LYS A 32 -6.46 23.30 -0.92
CA LYS A 32 -5.92 24.64 -0.60
C LYS A 32 -4.57 24.56 0.13
N GLY A 33 -4.15 23.38 0.54
CA GLY A 33 -2.90 23.16 1.29
C GLY A 33 -1.66 23.49 0.48
N LYS A 34 -0.56 23.85 1.15
CA LYS A 34 0.78 23.99 0.57
C LYS A 34 1.28 22.64 0.05
N TYR A 35 0.92 21.56 0.75
CA TYR A 35 1.26 20.19 0.42
C TYR A 35 0.02 19.42 -0.01
N ILE A 36 0.23 18.41 -0.84
CA ILE A 36 -0.79 17.48 -1.32
C ILE A 36 -0.34 16.06 -0.94
N CYS A 37 -1.28 15.26 -0.46
CA CYS A 37 -1.12 13.83 -0.31
C CYS A 37 -2.13 13.11 -1.19
N ILE A 38 -1.65 12.41 -2.20
CA ILE A 38 -2.44 11.41 -2.92
C ILE A 38 -2.43 10.16 -2.05
N LEU A 39 -3.59 9.74 -1.60
CA LEU A 39 -3.75 8.68 -0.60
C LEU A 39 -4.87 7.74 -1.00
N ASN A 40 -4.59 6.46 -1.05
CA ASN A 40 -5.63 5.46 -1.29
C ASN A 40 -6.56 5.31 -0.07
N PRO A 41 -7.86 5.07 -0.27
CA PRO A 41 -8.84 4.95 0.83
C PRO A 41 -8.65 3.68 1.68
N ASP A 42 -7.90 2.69 1.18
CA ASP A 42 -7.59 1.42 1.86
C ASP A 42 -6.24 1.47 2.61
N THR A 43 -5.91 2.65 3.17
CA THR A 43 -4.67 2.88 3.94
C THR A 43 -4.97 3.26 5.39
N VAL A 44 -4.03 2.95 6.30
CA VAL A 44 -4.00 3.45 7.68
C VAL A 44 -2.69 4.18 7.90
N VAL A 45 -2.77 5.44 8.35
CA VAL A 45 -1.66 6.37 8.49
C VAL A 45 -1.41 6.63 9.98
N ALA A 46 -0.14 6.67 10.40
CA ALA A 46 0.23 7.06 11.75
C ALA A 46 0.02 8.57 11.97
N GLU A 47 -0.27 8.96 13.20
CA GLU A 47 -0.64 10.33 13.58
C GLU A 47 0.45 11.36 13.26
N ASP A 48 1.73 10.97 13.33
CA ASP A 48 2.87 11.85 13.11
C ASP A 48 3.44 11.81 11.67
N THR A 49 2.87 11.02 10.79
CA THR A 49 3.36 10.82 9.42
C THR A 49 3.52 12.16 8.68
N PHE A 50 2.50 12.99 8.70
CA PHE A 50 2.53 14.28 7.97
C PHE A 50 3.53 15.27 8.59
N HIS A 51 3.72 15.27 9.91
CA HIS A 51 4.75 16.09 10.56
C HIS A 51 6.16 15.68 10.11
N GLN A 52 6.45 14.39 10.04
CA GLN A 52 7.74 13.90 9.55
C GLN A 52 7.98 14.27 8.07
N LEU A 53 6.95 14.18 7.23
CA LEU A 53 7.02 14.55 5.83
C LEU A 53 7.27 16.06 5.65
N ILE A 54 6.55 16.90 6.36
CA ILE A 54 6.73 18.36 6.31
C ILE A 54 8.15 18.74 6.77
N ALA A 55 8.61 18.18 7.88
CA ALA A 55 9.97 18.42 8.37
C ALA A 55 11.06 17.97 7.36
N LEU A 56 10.79 16.93 6.56
CA LEU A 56 11.69 16.51 5.49
C LEU A 56 11.75 17.58 4.37
N PHE A 57 10.61 18.14 3.96
CA PHE A 57 10.54 19.21 2.95
C PHE A 57 11.21 20.51 3.41
N GLU A 58 11.23 20.76 4.72
CA GLU A 58 11.93 21.94 5.28
C GLU A 58 13.46 21.79 5.30
N ARG A 59 13.96 20.55 5.29
CA ARG A 59 15.41 20.24 5.39
C ARG A 59 16.07 19.97 4.04
N LYS A 60 15.30 19.58 3.03
CA LYS A 60 15.83 19.18 1.72
C LYS A 60 15.34 20.11 0.63
N GLU A 61 16.30 20.71 -0.08
CA GLU A 61 16.04 21.43 -1.31
C GLU A 61 15.74 20.46 -2.46
N LYS A 62 14.96 20.91 -3.45
CA LYS A 62 14.60 20.14 -4.66
C LYS A 62 13.97 18.77 -4.41
N LEU A 63 13.33 18.62 -3.24
CA LEU A 63 12.59 17.41 -2.93
C LEU A 63 11.34 17.31 -3.84
N GLY A 64 11.22 16.22 -4.54
CA GLY A 64 10.11 15.92 -5.43
C GLY A 64 8.95 15.25 -4.69
N ILE A 65 8.62 14.05 -5.11
CA ILE A 65 7.57 13.24 -4.49
C ILE A 65 8.18 12.41 -3.36
N VAL A 66 7.48 12.34 -2.23
CA VAL A 66 7.88 11.50 -1.09
C VAL A 66 6.85 10.41 -0.88
N GLY A 67 7.32 9.17 -0.81
CA GLY A 67 6.51 8.00 -0.41
C GLY A 67 6.99 7.42 0.91
N CYS A 68 6.10 6.77 1.63
CA CYS A 68 6.38 6.10 2.88
C CYS A 68 6.64 4.60 2.69
N ARG A 69 7.15 3.95 3.74
CA ARG A 69 7.19 2.49 3.80
C ARG A 69 5.77 1.95 3.86
N LEU A 70 5.38 1.14 2.88
CA LEU A 70 4.09 0.46 2.91
C LEU A 70 4.24 -0.96 3.46
N ILE A 71 3.30 -1.34 4.29
CA ILE A 71 3.11 -2.71 4.77
C ILE A 71 1.69 -3.17 4.43
N ASP A 72 1.49 -4.46 4.23
CA ASP A 72 0.14 -5.01 4.05
C ASP A 72 -0.59 -5.23 5.39
N GLY A 73 -1.82 -5.74 5.34
CA GLY A 73 -2.63 -6.02 6.53
C GLY A 73 -2.05 -7.08 7.47
N ARG A 74 -0.94 -7.72 7.10
CA ARG A 74 -0.17 -8.66 7.95
C ARG A 74 1.13 -8.06 8.47
N GLY A 75 1.41 -6.78 8.23
CA GLY A 75 2.68 -6.15 8.59
C GLY A 75 3.83 -6.40 7.61
N LYS A 76 3.60 -7.16 6.53
CA LYS A 76 4.60 -7.48 5.53
C LYS A 76 4.95 -6.27 4.67
N PHE A 77 6.25 -6.02 4.49
CA PHE A 77 6.72 -4.97 3.59
C PHE A 77 6.22 -5.17 2.15
N LEU A 78 5.75 -4.09 1.55
CA LEU A 78 5.33 -4.02 0.16
C LEU A 78 6.46 -3.46 -0.72
N PRO A 79 7.14 -4.29 -1.52
CA PRO A 79 8.32 -3.86 -2.30
C PRO A 79 8.04 -2.72 -3.28
N GLU A 80 6.80 -2.55 -3.73
CA GLU A 80 6.38 -1.48 -4.62
C GLU A 80 6.41 -0.09 -3.97
N SER A 81 6.58 0.01 -2.65
CA SER A 81 6.79 1.30 -1.93
C SER A 81 7.87 2.13 -2.58
N LYS A 82 8.88 1.47 -3.16
CA LYS A 82 10.03 2.07 -3.82
C LYS A 82 10.42 1.25 -5.04
N ARG A 83 10.52 1.91 -6.18
CA ARG A 83 10.82 1.25 -7.45
C ARG A 83 11.87 2.03 -8.24
N GLY A 84 12.52 1.36 -9.15
CA GLY A 84 13.33 1.97 -10.19
C GLY A 84 12.50 2.27 -11.44
N ILE A 85 13.01 3.17 -12.29
CA ILE A 85 12.42 3.44 -13.61
C ILE A 85 12.29 2.11 -14.36
N PRO A 86 11.09 1.78 -14.89
CA PRO A 86 10.87 0.55 -15.65
C PRO A 86 11.48 0.67 -17.05
N THR A 87 12.82 0.71 -17.13
CA THR A 87 13.50 0.61 -18.44
C THR A 87 13.18 -0.72 -19.10
N TYR A 88 13.37 -0.83 -20.41
CA TYR A 88 13.14 -2.08 -21.14
C TYR A 88 13.84 -3.28 -20.49
N TRP A 89 15.08 -3.09 -20.04
CA TRP A 89 15.85 -4.12 -19.35
C TRP A 89 15.26 -4.52 -17.99
N ARG A 90 14.96 -3.54 -17.13
CA ARG A 90 14.39 -3.81 -15.81
C ARG A 90 13.01 -4.48 -15.89
N SER A 91 12.22 -4.08 -16.88
CA SER A 91 10.91 -4.69 -17.16
C SER A 91 11.07 -6.14 -17.64
N LEU A 92 12.03 -6.42 -18.51
CA LEU A 92 12.35 -7.77 -18.97
C LEU A 92 12.77 -8.66 -17.79
N MET A 93 13.70 -8.21 -16.96
CA MET A 93 14.17 -8.96 -15.78
C MET A 93 13.04 -9.29 -14.81
N LYS A 94 12.12 -8.33 -14.59
CA LYS A 94 10.95 -8.55 -13.74
C LYS A 94 10.00 -9.58 -14.32
N VAL A 95 9.65 -9.46 -15.58
CA VAL A 95 8.65 -10.29 -16.24
C VAL A 95 9.13 -11.74 -16.40
N THR A 96 10.39 -11.92 -16.76
CA THR A 96 11.00 -13.27 -16.89
C THR A 96 11.30 -13.91 -15.54
N GLY A 97 11.21 -13.16 -14.45
CA GLY A 97 11.56 -13.66 -13.11
C GLY A 97 13.05 -13.75 -12.82
N PHE A 98 13.92 -13.37 -13.78
CA PHE A 98 15.38 -13.41 -13.60
C PHE A 98 15.88 -12.61 -12.39
N TYR A 99 15.14 -11.55 -11.98
CA TYR A 99 15.48 -10.78 -10.79
C TYR A 99 15.53 -11.64 -9.50
N LYS A 100 14.83 -12.78 -9.46
CA LYS A 100 14.81 -13.69 -8.30
C LYS A 100 16.09 -14.50 -8.16
N LEU A 101 16.82 -14.71 -9.27
CA LEU A 101 18.06 -15.48 -9.27
C LEU A 101 19.22 -14.69 -8.65
N PHE A 102 19.18 -13.35 -8.74
CA PHE A 102 20.22 -12.46 -8.22
C PHE A 102 19.59 -11.26 -7.51
N PRO A 103 18.92 -11.48 -6.36
CA PRO A 103 18.09 -10.46 -5.71
C PRO A 103 18.89 -9.26 -5.16
N SER A 104 20.17 -9.45 -4.86
CA SER A 104 21.04 -8.39 -4.31
C SER A 104 21.74 -7.53 -5.36
N ARG A 105 21.67 -7.89 -6.65
CA ARG A 105 22.36 -7.11 -7.71
C ARG A 105 21.42 -6.08 -8.32
N SER A 106 21.79 -4.81 -8.30
CA SER A 106 21.01 -3.69 -8.88
C SER A 106 20.73 -3.86 -10.39
N PHE A 107 21.62 -4.54 -11.13
CA PHE A 107 21.47 -4.86 -12.54
C PHE A 107 20.25 -5.75 -12.82
N THR A 108 19.95 -6.71 -11.95
CA THR A 108 18.81 -7.63 -12.11
C THR A 108 17.59 -7.19 -11.32
N ASN A 109 17.77 -6.62 -10.12
CA ASN A 109 16.68 -6.23 -9.21
C ASN A 109 16.50 -4.70 -9.10
N GLY A 110 16.97 -3.95 -10.09
CA GLY A 110 16.80 -2.49 -10.14
C GLY A 110 15.33 -2.02 -10.20
N TYR A 111 14.40 -2.92 -10.56
CA TYR A 111 12.98 -2.60 -10.58
C TYR A 111 12.42 -2.27 -9.17
N TYR A 112 12.84 -2.96 -8.12
CA TYR A 112 12.40 -2.71 -6.73
C TYR A 112 13.38 -1.84 -5.93
N ALA A 113 14.23 -1.06 -6.61
CA ALA A 113 15.22 -0.19 -5.98
C ALA A 113 16.02 -0.93 -4.88
N SER A 114 16.55 -2.12 -5.21
CA SER A 114 17.23 -3.00 -4.25
C SER A 114 18.52 -2.43 -3.64
N HIS A 115 19.03 -1.34 -4.22
CA HIS A 115 20.16 -0.58 -3.68
C HIS A 115 19.84 0.10 -2.34
N LEU A 116 18.56 0.33 -2.06
CA LEU A 116 18.07 0.95 -0.81
C LEU A 116 17.35 -0.11 0.03
N PRO A 117 17.83 -0.46 1.24
CA PRO A 117 17.11 -1.35 2.16
C PRO A 117 15.73 -0.81 2.53
N GLN A 118 14.79 -1.70 2.87
CA GLN A 118 13.42 -1.33 3.19
C GLN A 118 13.26 -0.45 4.45
N HIS A 119 14.26 -0.46 5.33
CA HIS A 119 14.28 0.28 6.60
C HIS A 119 15.16 1.52 6.54
N GLN A 120 15.67 1.88 5.37
CA GLN A 120 16.56 3.02 5.20
C GLN A 120 15.90 4.10 4.33
N ASN A 121 15.99 5.35 4.81
CA ASN A 121 15.58 6.53 4.05
C ASN A 121 16.53 6.78 2.89
N GLY A 122 16.00 7.23 1.75
CA GLY A 122 16.86 7.56 0.61
C GLY A 122 16.12 7.96 -0.65
N THR A 123 16.90 8.42 -1.64
CA THR A 123 16.38 8.76 -2.96
C THR A 123 15.99 7.50 -3.73
N VAL A 124 14.87 7.57 -4.43
CA VAL A 124 14.34 6.52 -5.27
C VAL A 124 13.82 7.10 -6.57
N GLU A 125 13.70 6.27 -7.60
CA GLU A 125 13.25 6.79 -8.89
C GLU A 125 11.71 6.90 -8.93
N ILE A 126 11.00 5.86 -8.52
CA ILE A 126 9.54 5.74 -8.65
C ILE A 126 8.91 5.37 -7.32
N LEU A 127 7.82 6.01 -7.01
CA LEU A 127 6.97 5.76 -5.85
C LEU A 127 5.60 5.20 -6.29
N VAL A 128 4.86 4.59 -5.37
CA VAL A 128 3.56 3.99 -5.66
C VAL A 128 2.42 4.97 -5.37
N GLY A 129 1.40 4.96 -6.21
CA GLY A 129 0.23 5.85 -6.11
C GLY A 129 -0.61 5.71 -4.84
N ALA A 130 -0.39 4.66 -4.04
CA ALA A 130 -1.11 4.46 -2.78
C ALA A 130 -0.80 5.54 -1.72
N PHE A 131 0.42 6.12 -1.78
CA PHE A 131 0.85 7.22 -0.92
C PHE A 131 1.90 8.07 -1.65
N MET A 132 1.52 9.27 -2.08
CA MET A 132 2.44 10.22 -2.72
C MET A 132 2.25 11.60 -2.10
N PHE A 133 3.27 12.10 -1.39
CA PHE A 133 3.26 13.40 -0.74
C PHE A 133 4.20 14.37 -1.46
N MET A 134 3.74 15.57 -1.76
CA MET A 134 4.52 16.58 -2.50
C MET A 134 3.98 17.99 -2.25
N THR A 135 4.72 19.01 -2.69
CA THR A 135 4.18 20.37 -2.71
C THR A 135 3.10 20.49 -3.80
N ARG A 136 2.07 21.32 -3.55
CA ARG A 136 1.08 21.63 -4.57
C ARG A 136 1.71 22.31 -5.79
N ALA A 137 2.70 23.16 -5.57
CA ALA A 137 3.44 23.82 -6.65
C ALA A 137 4.10 22.80 -7.60
N LEU A 138 4.73 21.74 -7.08
CA LEU A 138 5.28 20.66 -7.91
C LEU A 138 4.19 19.94 -8.69
N TYR A 139 3.05 19.61 -8.04
CA TYR A 139 1.95 18.94 -8.74
C TYR A 139 1.42 19.78 -9.91
N GLU A 140 1.28 21.09 -9.71
CA GLU A 140 0.85 22.06 -10.73
C GLU A 140 1.89 22.19 -11.85
N GLU A 141 3.19 22.25 -11.52
CA GLU A 141 4.30 22.31 -12.48
C GLU A 141 4.36 21.05 -13.35
N LEU A 142 4.06 19.88 -12.77
CA LEU A 142 3.95 18.62 -13.50
C LEU A 142 2.70 18.55 -14.39
N GLY A 143 1.73 19.43 -14.21
CA GLY A 143 0.41 19.42 -14.88
C GLY A 143 -0.54 18.39 -14.28
N GLY A 144 -0.26 17.87 -13.08
CA GLY A 144 -1.00 16.80 -12.42
C GLY A 144 -0.75 15.43 -13.04
N PHE A 145 -1.65 14.50 -12.78
CA PHE A 145 -1.64 13.20 -13.45
C PHE A 145 -2.05 13.33 -14.92
N ASP A 146 -1.42 12.59 -15.78
CA ASP A 146 -1.80 12.49 -17.20
C ASP A 146 -3.10 11.67 -17.34
N GLU A 147 -4.19 12.31 -17.75
CA GLU A 147 -5.53 11.71 -17.81
C GLU A 147 -5.72 10.68 -18.92
N ARG A 148 -4.71 10.45 -19.77
CA ARG A 148 -4.70 9.32 -20.73
C ARG A 148 -4.59 7.98 -20.01
N PHE A 149 -3.99 7.95 -18.81
CA PHE A 149 -4.03 6.79 -17.94
C PHE A 149 -5.41 6.70 -17.29
N PHE A 150 -6.00 5.51 -17.28
CA PHE A 150 -7.22 5.28 -16.51
C PHE A 150 -6.90 4.79 -15.09
N MET A 151 -5.97 3.85 -15.00
CA MET A 151 -5.49 3.23 -13.76
C MET A 151 -4.22 2.43 -14.06
N TYR A 152 -3.25 2.45 -13.16
CA TYR A 152 -1.92 1.87 -13.24
C TYR A 152 -0.95 2.62 -14.16
N VAL A 153 0.30 2.69 -13.72
CA VAL A 153 1.43 3.35 -14.38
C VAL A 153 1.40 4.89 -14.30
N GLU A 154 0.28 5.52 -13.95
CA GLU A 154 0.18 6.97 -13.72
C GLU A 154 1.11 7.46 -12.60
N ASP A 155 1.31 6.65 -11.56
CA ASP A 155 2.25 6.91 -10.46
C ASP A 155 3.70 6.89 -10.94
N THR A 156 4.00 5.96 -11.84
CA THR A 156 5.29 5.84 -12.50
C THR A 156 5.56 7.04 -13.41
N ASP A 157 4.54 7.46 -14.17
CA ASP A 157 4.60 8.63 -15.05
C ASP A 157 4.85 9.93 -14.26
N LEU A 158 4.09 10.16 -13.18
CA LEU A 158 4.23 11.34 -12.34
C LEU A 158 5.60 11.38 -11.66
N SER A 159 6.04 10.24 -11.08
CA SER A 159 7.36 10.11 -10.44
C SER A 159 8.50 10.37 -11.44
N TYR A 160 8.41 9.80 -12.64
CA TYR A 160 9.43 9.99 -13.67
C TYR A 160 9.46 11.42 -14.22
N SER A 161 8.30 12.05 -14.35
CA SER A 161 8.19 13.46 -14.76
C SER A 161 8.82 14.39 -13.73
N SER A 162 8.68 14.13 -12.43
CA SER A 162 9.37 14.85 -11.36
C SER A 162 10.89 14.78 -11.50
N LEU A 163 11.43 13.58 -11.75
CA LEU A 163 12.88 13.40 -11.99
C LEU A 163 13.36 14.16 -13.22
N LYS A 164 12.56 14.22 -14.30
CA LYS A 164 12.92 14.96 -15.54
C LYS A 164 12.99 16.47 -15.34
N LEU A 165 12.25 17.01 -14.37
CA LEU A 165 12.35 18.42 -13.95
C LEU A 165 13.53 18.67 -13.00
N GLY A 166 14.29 17.64 -12.63
CA GLY A 166 15.47 17.74 -11.77
C GLY A 166 15.17 17.69 -10.29
N TYR A 167 13.95 17.24 -9.89
CA TYR A 167 13.62 16.97 -8.50
C TYR A 167 14.09 15.57 -8.08
N GLU A 168 14.27 15.36 -6.78
CA GLU A 168 14.61 14.07 -6.17
C GLU A 168 13.38 13.45 -5.51
N ASN A 169 12.93 12.31 -6.01
CA ASN A 169 11.92 11.52 -5.31
C ASN A 169 12.55 10.78 -4.12
N TYR A 170 11.82 10.64 -3.02
CA TYR A 170 12.37 10.17 -1.77
C TYR A 170 11.48 9.13 -1.09
N TYR A 171 12.09 8.09 -0.58
CA TYR A 171 11.46 7.07 0.24
C TYR A 171 11.76 7.33 1.72
N LEU A 172 10.74 7.59 2.52
CA LEU A 172 10.80 7.78 3.96
C LEU A 172 10.43 6.48 4.67
N ALA A 173 11.45 5.75 5.13
CA ALA A 173 11.28 4.45 5.80
C ALA A 173 10.90 4.57 7.27
N ASP A 174 11.19 5.73 7.90
CA ASP A 174 10.97 5.97 9.33
C ASP A 174 9.48 5.94 9.69
N THR A 175 8.62 6.35 8.76
CA THR A 175 7.18 6.20 8.91
C THR A 175 6.64 5.11 7.99
N ALA A 176 5.71 4.32 8.52
CA ALA A 176 5.06 3.27 7.76
C ALA A 176 3.54 3.52 7.65
N VAL A 177 2.96 3.04 6.57
CA VAL A 177 1.52 3.14 6.27
C VAL A 177 1.03 1.74 5.94
N ILE A 178 -0.09 1.31 6.55
CA ILE A 178 -0.75 0.08 6.15
C ILE A 178 -1.48 0.34 4.84
N HIS A 179 -1.32 -0.53 3.87
CA HIS A 179 -2.08 -0.53 2.62
C HIS A 179 -2.69 -1.92 2.43
N TYR A 180 -3.96 -2.04 2.73
CA TYR A 180 -4.66 -3.33 2.74
C TYR A 180 -4.72 -4.00 1.39
N LYS A 181 -4.82 -3.23 0.30
CA LYS A 181 -4.98 -3.74 -1.06
C LYS A 181 -6.21 -4.64 -1.24
N GLY A 182 -6.42 -5.10 -2.47
CA GLY A 182 -7.46 -6.08 -2.78
C GLY A 182 -8.85 -5.50 -3.03
N GLU A 183 -9.16 -4.32 -2.52
CA GLU A 183 -10.48 -3.70 -2.71
C GLU A 183 -10.72 -3.26 -4.17
N SER A 184 -9.67 -2.74 -4.83
CA SER A 184 -9.78 -2.19 -6.19
C SER A 184 -9.16 -3.08 -7.27
N THR A 185 -8.50 -4.19 -6.90
CA THR A 185 -7.62 -4.91 -7.84
C THR A 185 -7.93 -6.40 -7.91
N ASN A 186 -9.02 -6.77 -8.55
CA ASN A 186 -9.07 -8.10 -9.14
C ASN A 186 -8.08 -8.14 -10.30
N LYS A 187 -7.02 -8.96 -10.18
CA LYS A 187 -6.08 -9.21 -11.28
C LYS A 187 -6.75 -10.03 -12.38
N ASP A 188 -7.78 -9.48 -13.00
CA ASP A 188 -8.52 -10.05 -14.10
C ASP A 188 -7.97 -9.61 -15.47
N ILE A 189 -8.67 -9.95 -16.54
CA ILE A 189 -8.27 -9.58 -17.89
C ILE A 189 -8.27 -8.05 -18.07
N GLU A 190 -9.20 -7.35 -17.41
CA GLU A 190 -9.26 -5.88 -17.47
C GLU A 190 -8.04 -5.23 -16.79
N TYR A 191 -7.58 -5.78 -15.66
CA TYR A 191 -6.32 -5.36 -15.04
C TYR A 191 -5.15 -5.44 -16.03
N VAL A 192 -5.02 -6.57 -16.72
CA VAL A 192 -3.92 -6.79 -17.67
C VAL A 192 -3.99 -5.82 -18.84
N LYS A 193 -5.19 -5.58 -19.38
CA LYS A 193 -5.39 -4.63 -20.48
C LYS A 193 -5.05 -3.21 -20.06
N ARG A 194 -5.53 -2.75 -18.90
CA ARG A 194 -5.26 -1.40 -18.37
C ARG A 194 -3.77 -1.20 -18.07
N PHE A 195 -3.14 -2.19 -17.44
CA PHE A 195 -1.71 -2.15 -17.17
C PHE A 195 -0.87 -2.10 -18.45
N HIS A 196 -1.24 -2.91 -19.46
CA HIS A 196 -0.58 -2.90 -20.76
C HIS A 196 -0.75 -1.56 -21.48
N HIS A 197 -1.98 -1.02 -21.51
CA HIS A 197 -2.27 0.27 -22.12
C HIS A 197 -1.50 1.41 -21.42
N GLY A 198 -1.52 1.46 -20.08
CA GLY A 198 -0.73 2.43 -19.32
C GLY A 198 0.76 2.32 -19.60
N THR A 199 1.28 1.10 -19.69
CA THR A 199 2.68 0.87 -20.06
C THR A 199 2.99 1.42 -21.45
N GLN A 200 2.13 1.23 -22.44
CA GLN A 200 2.31 1.79 -23.79
C GLN A 200 2.37 3.33 -23.74
N ILE A 201 1.40 3.98 -23.06
CA ILE A 201 1.39 5.45 -22.90
C ILE A 201 2.71 5.94 -22.29
N PHE A 202 3.17 5.28 -21.21
CA PHE A 202 4.40 5.65 -20.53
C PHE A 202 5.63 5.58 -21.46
N TYR A 203 5.79 4.49 -22.21
CA TYR A 203 6.91 4.35 -23.13
C TYR A 203 6.82 5.29 -24.34
N GLU A 204 5.64 5.54 -24.87
CA GLU A 204 5.44 6.52 -25.94
C GLU A 204 5.78 7.96 -25.50
N LYS A 205 5.48 8.30 -24.26
CA LYS A 205 5.75 9.62 -23.69
C LYS A 205 7.20 9.85 -23.35
N HIS A 206 7.90 8.84 -22.84
CA HIS A 206 9.21 9.02 -22.21
C HIS A 206 10.37 8.36 -22.92
N PHE A 207 10.13 7.39 -23.77
CA PHE A 207 11.17 6.61 -24.44
C PHE A 207 10.96 6.60 -25.95
N ARG A 208 12.03 6.32 -26.71
CA ARG A 208 11.93 6.08 -28.15
C ARG A 208 11.17 4.77 -28.39
N LYS A 209 10.31 4.75 -29.43
CA LYS A 209 9.59 3.55 -29.83
C LYS A 209 10.58 2.41 -30.12
N SER A 210 10.33 1.25 -29.51
CA SER A 210 11.11 0.03 -29.76
C SER A 210 10.16 -1.10 -30.15
N TYR A 211 10.25 -1.50 -31.42
CA TYR A 211 9.47 -2.62 -31.96
C TYR A 211 9.72 -3.93 -31.21
N VAL A 212 10.98 -4.18 -30.83
CA VAL A 212 11.37 -5.36 -30.03
C VAL A 212 10.63 -5.38 -28.69
N PHE A 213 10.52 -4.22 -28.03
CA PHE A 213 9.80 -4.13 -26.75
C PHE A 213 8.29 -4.35 -26.91
N GLU A 214 7.68 -3.82 -27.97
CA GLU A 214 6.25 -4.06 -28.24
C GLU A 214 5.96 -5.55 -28.45
N VAL A 215 6.78 -6.25 -29.23
CA VAL A 215 6.66 -7.71 -29.43
C VAL A 215 6.82 -8.45 -28.11
N MET A 216 7.82 -8.08 -27.32
CA MET A 216 8.05 -8.67 -25.99
C MET A 216 6.85 -8.47 -25.06
N MET A 217 6.29 -7.25 -24.98
CA MET A 217 5.11 -6.96 -24.14
C MET A 217 3.87 -7.73 -24.59
N ARG A 218 3.68 -7.90 -25.89
CA ARG A 218 2.60 -8.75 -26.42
C ARG A 218 2.77 -10.21 -26.00
N MET A 219 3.99 -10.76 -26.10
CA MET A 219 4.27 -12.13 -25.65
C MET A 219 4.03 -12.31 -24.15
N VAL A 220 4.45 -11.33 -23.34
CA VAL A 220 4.19 -11.32 -21.89
C VAL A 220 2.70 -11.31 -21.57
N THR A 221 1.94 -10.48 -22.27
CA THR A 221 0.48 -10.41 -22.09
C THR A 221 -0.16 -11.75 -22.45
N LEU A 222 0.27 -12.38 -23.53
CA LEU A 222 -0.21 -13.70 -23.94
C LEU A 222 0.14 -14.79 -22.91
N THR A 223 1.40 -14.85 -22.45
CA THR A 223 1.81 -15.84 -21.45
C THR A 223 1.07 -15.67 -20.14
N PHE A 224 0.79 -14.43 -19.73
CA PHE A 224 -0.02 -14.16 -18.53
C PHE A 224 -1.47 -14.65 -18.69
N LEU A 225 -2.09 -14.44 -19.85
CA LEU A 225 -3.44 -14.91 -20.14
C LEU A 225 -3.53 -16.45 -20.09
N PHE A 226 -2.49 -17.15 -20.58
CA PHE A 226 -2.44 -18.62 -20.56
C PHE A 226 -2.08 -19.18 -19.17
N ALA A 227 -1.24 -18.48 -18.37
CA ALA A 227 -0.78 -18.96 -17.06
C ALA A 227 -1.84 -18.86 -15.96
N LYS A 228 -2.89 -18.07 -16.14
CA LYS A 228 -3.89 -17.74 -15.10
C LYS A 228 -4.88 -18.86 -14.78
N GLN A 229 -4.80 -20.03 -15.39
CA GLN A 229 -5.78 -21.12 -15.18
C GLN A 229 -5.63 -21.90 -13.85
N LYS A 230 -4.60 -21.64 -13.03
CA LYS A 230 -4.43 -22.29 -11.74
C LYS A 230 -4.60 -21.31 -10.58
N LYS A 231 -5.86 -20.97 -10.25
CA LYS A 231 -6.16 -20.44 -8.91
C LYS A 231 -5.87 -21.56 -7.90
N LYS A 232 -4.87 -21.40 -7.03
CA LYS A 232 -4.82 -22.18 -5.78
C LYS A 232 -6.06 -21.76 -4.98
N SER A 233 -6.89 -22.75 -4.62
CA SER A 233 -7.93 -22.54 -3.60
C SER A 233 -7.26 -21.99 -2.34
N PRO A 234 -7.82 -20.96 -1.69
CA PRO A 234 -7.32 -20.53 -0.41
C PRO A 234 -7.38 -21.72 0.53
N VAL A 235 -6.25 -22.09 1.12
CA VAL A 235 -6.24 -22.97 2.28
C VAL A 235 -6.96 -22.15 3.36
N LEU A 236 -8.04 -22.69 3.91
CA LEU A 236 -8.70 -22.11 5.07
C LEU A 236 -7.77 -22.35 6.26
N ASP A 237 -6.92 -21.37 6.52
CA ASP A 237 -6.06 -21.39 7.68
C ASP A 237 -6.95 -21.31 8.94
N VAL A 238 -6.81 -22.27 9.83
CA VAL A 238 -7.58 -22.33 11.09
C VAL A 238 -6.99 -21.34 12.07
N VAL A 239 -7.80 -20.38 12.55
CA VAL A 239 -7.41 -19.49 13.64
C VAL A 239 -7.51 -20.23 14.96
N ALA A 240 -6.35 -20.58 15.54
CA ALA A 240 -6.24 -21.35 16.77
C ALA A 240 -6.46 -20.52 18.04
N ALA A 241 -6.12 -19.22 17.99
CA ALA A 241 -6.32 -18.30 19.09
C ALA A 241 -6.59 -16.89 18.59
N THR A 242 -7.45 -16.15 19.28
CA THR A 242 -7.71 -14.72 19.04
C THR A 242 -7.33 -13.92 20.27
N TRP A 243 -6.49 -12.93 20.08
CA TRP A 243 -5.96 -12.04 21.10
C TRP A 243 -6.45 -10.63 20.87
N VAL A 244 -6.86 -9.93 21.93
CA VAL A 244 -7.23 -8.52 21.86
C VAL A 244 -6.34 -7.71 22.80
N ILE A 245 -5.88 -6.56 22.32
CA ILE A 245 -5.23 -5.57 23.16
C ILE A 245 -6.16 -4.40 23.37
N SER A 246 -6.67 -4.28 24.58
CA SER A 246 -7.63 -3.27 25.01
C SER A 246 -7.80 -3.34 26.52
N GLN A 247 -8.14 -2.21 27.15
CA GLN A 247 -8.59 -2.16 28.54
C GLN A 247 -10.10 -2.31 28.68
N SER A 248 -10.85 -2.35 27.59
CA SER A 248 -12.31 -2.45 27.56
C SER A 248 -12.78 -3.90 27.66
N LYS A 249 -13.40 -4.25 28.80
CA LYS A 249 -14.07 -5.55 28.97
C LYS A 249 -15.31 -5.68 28.05
N THR A 250 -15.99 -4.56 27.80
CA THR A 250 -17.14 -4.51 26.89
C THR A 250 -16.74 -4.87 25.48
N LEU A 251 -15.64 -4.28 24.97
CA LEU A 251 -15.12 -4.61 23.63
C LEU A 251 -14.76 -6.09 23.54
N LYS A 252 -14.12 -6.67 24.57
CA LYS A 252 -13.83 -8.10 24.60
C LYS A 252 -15.10 -8.92 24.42
N GLN A 253 -16.17 -8.63 25.16
CA GLN A 253 -17.45 -9.35 25.07
C GLN A 253 -18.09 -9.22 23.70
N GLN A 254 -18.07 -8.00 23.13
CA GLN A 254 -18.57 -7.75 21.76
C GLN A 254 -17.83 -8.59 20.72
N ILE A 255 -16.50 -8.68 20.83
CA ILE A 255 -15.68 -9.49 19.92
C ILE A 255 -15.97 -10.98 20.14
N GLU A 256 -16.08 -11.45 21.40
CA GLU A 256 -16.43 -12.84 21.72
C GLU A 256 -17.77 -13.24 21.12
N THR A 257 -18.77 -12.35 21.21
CA THR A 257 -20.10 -12.54 20.60
C THR A 257 -20.03 -12.59 19.09
N ALA A 258 -19.36 -11.60 18.46
CA ALA A 258 -19.27 -11.50 17.01
C ALA A 258 -18.49 -12.65 16.36
N LEU A 259 -17.43 -13.14 17.03
CA LEU A 259 -16.58 -14.22 16.49
C LEU A 259 -17.00 -15.61 16.99
N GLN A 260 -17.88 -15.71 18.00
CA GLN A 260 -18.28 -16.96 18.67
C GLN A 260 -17.07 -17.77 19.16
N LYS A 261 -16.09 -17.07 19.75
CA LYS A 261 -14.82 -17.65 20.21
C LYS A 261 -14.39 -17.01 21.53
N THR A 262 -13.64 -17.76 22.32
CA THR A 262 -12.97 -17.21 23.51
C THR A 262 -11.80 -16.33 23.09
N ILE A 263 -11.72 -15.12 23.67
CA ILE A 263 -10.70 -14.12 23.39
C ILE A 263 -9.77 -13.95 24.58
N TYR A 264 -8.48 -13.97 24.33
CA TYR A 264 -7.47 -13.62 25.33
C TYR A 264 -7.19 -12.12 25.28
N GLN A 265 -7.33 -11.43 26.40
CA GLN A 265 -7.12 -9.99 26.50
C GLN A 265 -5.76 -9.67 27.10
N PHE A 266 -5.10 -8.66 26.55
CA PHE A 266 -3.83 -8.10 27.02
C PHE A 266 -4.03 -6.63 27.37
N ASP A 267 -3.43 -6.19 28.47
CA ASP A 267 -3.57 -4.83 28.99
C ASP A 267 -2.57 -3.85 28.39
N ASN A 268 -1.47 -4.34 27.79
CA ASN A 268 -0.45 -3.50 27.16
C ASN A 268 0.34 -4.28 26.08
N LEU A 269 1.08 -3.53 25.27
CA LEU A 269 1.88 -4.09 24.15
C LEU A 269 3.04 -4.97 24.64
N ASP A 270 3.61 -4.72 25.81
CA ASP A 270 4.73 -5.51 26.33
C ASP A 270 4.30 -6.93 26.64
N GLN A 271 3.15 -7.11 27.32
CA GLN A 271 2.58 -8.44 27.58
C GLN A 271 2.24 -9.17 26.27
N LEU A 272 1.70 -8.45 25.28
CA LEU A 272 1.41 -9.01 23.98
C LEU A 272 2.72 -9.44 23.27
N GLN A 273 3.77 -8.61 23.35
CA GLN A 273 5.08 -8.91 22.77
C GLN A 273 5.71 -10.15 23.37
N GLU A 274 5.72 -10.28 24.70
CA GLU A 274 6.21 -11.46 25.39
C GLU A 274 5.49 -12.73 24.92
N LYS A 275 4.18 -12.62 24.65
CA LYS A 275 3.40 -13.75 24.16
C LYS A 275 3.68 -14.07 22.68
N VAL A 276 3.88 -13.05 21.86
CA VAL A 276 4.27 -13.18 20.46
C VAL A 276 5.65 -13.86 20.35
N ASP A 277 6.60 -13.50 21.23
CA ASP A 277 7.94 -14.07 21.24
C ASP A 277 7.96 -15.55 21.63
N GLN A 278 6.94 -16.01 22.35
CA GLN A 278 6.75 -17.43 22.71
C GLN A 278 6.10 -18.26 21.59
N ILE A 279 5.65 -17.63 20.49
CA ILE A 279 5.11 -18.36 19.33
C ILE A 279 6.28 -19.09 18.65
N GLY A 280 6.36 -20.41 18.87
CA GLY A 280 7.27 -21.27 18.08
C GLY A 280 6.73 -21.48 16.67
N GLU A 281 7.55 -22.04 15.77
CA GLU A 281 7.08 -22.54 14.48
C GLU A 281 6.03 -23.65 14.74
N ARG A 282 4.75 -23.27 14.70
CA ARG A 282 3.62 -24.19 14.87
C ARG A 282 3.10 -24.60 13.49
N ASN A 283 2.67 -25.84 13.39
CA ASN A 283 2.16 -26.50 12.18
C ASN A 283 0.90 -25.83 11.59
N GLY A 284 1.01 -24.59 11.05
CA GLY A 284 -0.04 -23.98 10.24
C GLY A 284 -1.18 -23.29 10.98
N ASP A 285 -1.19 -23.27 12.32
CA ASP A 285 -2.21 -22.59 13.11
C ASP A 285 -2.00 -21.06 13.12
N LEU A 286 -3.03 -20.29 12.77
CA LEU A 286 -2.97 -18.82 12.82
C LEU A 286 -3.33 -18.30 14.21
N ILE A 287 -2.67 -17.22 14.59
CA ILE A 287 -3.04 -16.36 15.72
C ILE A 287 -3.57 -15.05 15.16
N GLU A 288 -4.78 -14.70 15.56
CA GLU A 288 -5.41 -13.42 15.20
C GLU A 288 -5.20 -12.42 16.34
N ILE A 289 -4.61 -11.27 16.02
CA ILE A 289 -4.40 -10.17 16.97
C ILE A 289 -5.32 -9.01 16.57
N ILE A 290 -6.12 -8.53 17.53
CA ILE A 290 -7.07 -7.43 17.34
C ILE A 290 -6.59 -6.24 18.15
N PHE A 291 -6.36 -5.12 17.48
CA PHE A 291 -5.99 -3.86 18.09
C PHE A 291 -7.22 -2.96 18.31
N ASP A 292 -7.34 -2.42 19.51
CA ASP A 292 -8.35 -1.42 19.83
C ASP A 292 -7.81 -0.01 19.55
N GLY A 293 -8.32 0.64 18.51
CA GLY A 293 -7.93 2.00 18.12
C GLY A 293 -8.40 3.08 19.11
N ASP A 294 -9.35 2.79 20.02
CA ASP A 294 -9.68 3.73 21.10
C ASP A 294 -8.65 3.68 22.24
N TYR A 295 -7.83 2.62 22.27
CA TYR A 295 -6.79 2.43 23.28
C TYR A 295 -5.39 2.69 22.74
N LEU A 296 -5.08 2.24 21.53
CA LEU A 296 -3.77 2.37 20.87
C LEU A 296 -3.81 3.40 19.74
N THR A 297 -2.71 4.11 19.57
CA THR A 297 -2.50 4.97 18.40
C THR A 297 -2.23 4.12 17.15
N ASN A 298 -2.55 4.64 15.98
CA ASN A 298 -2.18 3.99 14.71
C ASN A 298 -0.66 3.80 14.59
N LYS A 299 0.13 4.72 15.15
CA LYS A 299 1.59 4.60 15.19
C LYS A 299 2.05 3.35 15.94
N GLU A 300 1.48 3.09 17.11
CA GLU A 300 1.80 1.91 17.92
C GLU A 300 1.38 0.63 17.21
N ILE A 301 0.17 0.61 16.64
CA ILE A 301 -0.35 -0.52 15.87
C ILE A 301 0.55 -0.83 14.67
N ILE A 302 0.85 0.17 13.84
CA ILE A 302 1.68 0.02 12.64
C ILE A 302 3.08 -0.45 13.01
N THR A 303 3.65 0.10 14.09
CA THR A 303 4.99 -0.27 14.58
C THR A 303 5.01 -1.72 15.02
N PHE A 304 4.03 -2.14 15.83
CA PHE A 304 3.91 -3.52 16.27
C PHE A 304 3.76 -4.50 15.11
N MET A 305 2.85 -4.21 14.16
CA MET A 305 2.65 -5.05 12.97
C MET A 305 3.91 -5.20 12.12
N ARG A 306 4.64 -4.08 11.93
CA ARG A 306 5.87 -4.05 11.15
C ARG A 306 7.00 -4.88 11.78
N GLU A 307 7.12 -4.85 13.09
CA GLU A 307 8.17 -5.52 13.86
C GLU A 307 7.88 -7.00 14.09
N ASN A 308 6.59 -7.35 14.12
CA ASN A 308 6.11 -8.70 14.42
C ASN A 308 5.52 -9.41 13.19
N TYR A 309 5.96 -9.06 11.96
CA TYR A 309 5.53 -9.80 10.78
C TYR A 309 5.98 -11.26 10.86
N ARG A 310 5.02 -12.19 10.93
CA ARG A 310 5.20 -13.65 10.87
C ARG A 310 4.09 -14.27 10.03
N SER A 311 4.33 -15.45 9.44
CA SER A 311 3.34 -16.17 8.64
C SER A 311 2.17 -16.70 9.46
N GLU A 312 2.36 -16.88 10.74
CA GLU A 312 1.39 -17.40 11.70
C GLU A 312 0.50 -16.33 12.34
N ILE A 313 0.77 -15.04 12.07
CA ILE A 313 0.01 -13.93 12.68
C ILE A 313 -0.79 -13.20 11.63
N ILE A 314 -2.05 -12.94 11.96
CA ILE A 314 -2.96 -12.05 11.23
C ILE A 314 -3.47 -10.95 12.15
N TYR A 315 -3.79 -9.81 11.55
CA TYR A 315 -4.17 -8.63 12.32
C TYR A 315 -5.53 -8.10 11.91
N LYS A 316 -6.26 -7.59 12.92
CA LYS A 316 -7.44 -6.75 12.73
C LYS A 316 -7.31 -5.49 13.56
N ILE A 317 -7.94 -4.43 13.10
CA ILE A 317 -8.00 -3.14 13.80
C ILE A 317 -9.47 -2.79 14.01
N LYS A 318 -9.84 -2.42 15.22
CA LYS A 318 -11.06 -1.68 15.51
C LYS A 318 -10.72 -0.20 15.37
N PRO A 319 -11.19 0.50 14.33
CA PRO A 319 -10.93 1.94 14.21
C PRO A 319 -11.52 2.73 15.39
N VAL A 320 -10.95 3.91 15.64
CA VAL A 320 -11.41 4.83 16.70
C VAL A 320 -12.91 5.11 16.53
N ASN A 321 -13.65 5.10 17.64
CA ASN A 321 -15.09 5.39 17.67
C ASN A 321 -15.94 4.55 16.70
N SER A 322 -15.55 3.31 16.43
CA SER A 322 -16.28 2.43 15.51
C SER A 322 -16.80 1.18 16.22
N LEU A 323 -17.81 0.56 15.62
CA LEU A 323 -18.38 -0.73 16.04
C LEU A 323 -18.11 -1.80 14.97
N PHE A 324 -16.89 -1.83 14.45
CA PHE A 324 -16.48 -2.85 13.48
C PHE A 324 -14.96 -3.10 13.55
N LEU A 325 -14.56 -4.29 13.12
CA LEU A 325 -13.17 -4.67 12.91
C LEU A 325 -12.88 -4.69 11.42
N ILE A 326 -11.69 -4.20 11.04
CA ILE A 326 -11.17 -4.30 9.68
C ILE A 326 -9.86 -5.08 9.65
N GLY A 327 -9.61 -5.81 8.59
CA GLY A 327 -8.34 -6.51 8.40
C GLY A 327 -8.27 -7.21 7.06
N SER A 328 -7.06 -7.58 6.64
CA SER A 328 -6.84 -8.37 5.44
C SER A 328 -5.74 -9.39 5.69
N ASN A 329 -6.04 -10.65 5.42
CA ASN A 329 -5.12 -11.76 5.60
C ASN A 329 -4.26 -12.02 4.36
N ASP A 330 -4.59 -11.39 3.24
CA ASP A 330 -3.87 -11.54 1.97
C ASP A 330 -4.00 -10.26 1.13
N SER A 331 -2.88 -9.73 0.67
CA SER A 331 -2.81 -8.56 -0.21
C SER A 331 -3.40 -8.78 -1.63
N ASN A 332 -3.88 -9.98 -1.96
CA ASN A 332 -4.52 -10.32 -3.24
C ASN A 332 -6.03 -10.59 -3.12
N SER A 333 -6.58 -10.61 -1.91
CA SER A 333 -8.00 -10.79 -1.62
C SER A 333 -8.60 -9.55 -0.98
N LYS A 334 -9.91 -9.42 -1.03
CA LYS A 334 -10.62 -8.37 -0.33
C LYS A 334 -10.42 -8.52 1.19
N GLY A 335 -10.31 -7.39 1.87
CA GLY A 335 -10.33 -7.35 3.31
C GLY A 335 -11.66 -7.84 3.90
N SER A 336 -11.67 -8.04 5.20
CA SER A 336 -12.86 -8.41 5.96
C SER A 336 -13.30 -7.26 6.86
N VAL A 337 -14.61 -7.07 6.97
CA VAL A 337 -15.24 -6.19 7.95
C VAL A 337 -16.13 -7.06 8.83
N ILE A 338 -15.98 -6.96 10.15
CA ILE A 338 -16.79 -7.68 11.13
C ILE A 338 -17.49 -6.62 11.96
N ILE A 339 -18.83 -6.63 11.92
CA ILE A 339 -19.64 -5.70 12.70
C ILE A 339 -19.70 -6.19 14.15
N LEU A 340 -19.53 -5.29 15.09
CA LEU A 340 -19.72 -5.51 16.52
C LEU A 340 -21.11 -4.99 16.90
N GLU A 341 -21.84 -5.77 17.68
CA GLU A 341 -23.14 -5.35 18.21
C GLU A 341 -22.93 -4.49 19.47
N GLU A 342 -23.87 -3.57 19.74
CA GLU A 342 -23.86 -2.68 20.92
C GLU A 342 -23.99 -3.44 22.22
#